data_ef76aa7ff2ba719f0510935cc34814d8
#
_entry.id   ef76aa7ff2ba719f0510935cc34814d8
#
_cell.length_a   1.000
_cell.length_b   1.000
_cell.length_c   1.000
_cell.angle_alpha   90.00
_cell.angle_beta   90.00
_cell.angle_gamma   90.00
#
_symmetry.space_group_name_H-M   'P 1'
#
loop_
_entity.id
_entity.type
_entity.pdbx_description
1 polymer ?
#
loop_
_entity_poly.entity_id
_entity_poly.type
_entity_poly.pdbx_seq_one_letter_code
_entity_poly.pdbx_strand_id
1 'polypeptide(L)'
;QNFGGYAREAYVASKALVGKPNKQNSKFIMFGRGRSGSTLLTSMLNQSKLVNFDKEIYNRSVLFPRQFLKNRSAIYSGDVYGFKLLSYQLRNQFGVEDGKVFLNELVQDQGYKLIYMKRENLVKQTLSKHYARFRGSWHESKKVNRTKMIVSIQDFIHELNEGRKLDFLEEDVLVGIPNFEVIYERDLEENDAKIKLMLNICEFLEIPTFRPEIKLEKISSKQVADYIDNWSELEQAIGKTKFSNFLADIE
;
A
#
# COMPACT_ATOMS: atom_id res chain seq x y z
N GLN A 1 22.29 -0.28 -11.96
CA GLN A 1 22.27 1.12 -12.43
C GLN A 1 20.83 1.49 -12.75
N ASN A 2 20.34 2.62 -12.20
CA ASN A 2 18.92 2.95 -12.16
C ASN A 2 18.51 3.92 -13.31
N PHE A 3 19.01 3.68 -14.54
CA PHE A 3 18.74 4.52 -15.71
C PHE A 3 17.25 4.78 -15.96
N GLY A 4 16.38 3.78 -15.67
CA GLY A 4 14.94 3.94 -15.86
C GLY A 4 14.27 4.91 -14.87
N GLY A 5 14.86 5.14 -13.69
CA GLY A 5 14.39 6.13 -12.71
C GLY A 5 14.68 7.56 -13.16
N TYR A 6 15.90 7.81 -13.60
CA TYR A 6 16.36 9.12 -14.04
C TYR A 6 15.68 9.58 -15.34
N ALA A 7 15.51 8.67 -16.32
CA ALA A 7 14.78 8.98 -17.54
C ALA A 7 13.30 9.35 -17.23
N ARG A 8 12.68 8.66 -16.29
CA ARG A 8 11.32 8.97 -15.83
C ARG A 8 11.26 10.32 -15.14
N GLU A 9 12.24 10.65 -14.30
CA GLU A 9 12.33 11.95 -13.61
C GLU A 9 12.44 13.11 -14.60
N ALA A 10 13.34 13.00 -15.59
CA ALA A 10 13.49 13.99 -16.66
C ALA A 10 12.21 14.16 -17.49
N TYR A 11 11.56 13.05 -17.86
CA TYR A 11 10.28 13.07 -18.57
C TYR A 11 9.19 13.80 -17.77
N VAL A 12 9.06 13.50 -16.47
CA VAL A 12 8.08 14.15 -15.59
C VAL A 12 8.38 15.65 -15.47
N ALA A 13 9.65 16.03 -15.34
CA ALA A 13 10.05 17.43 -15.28
C ALA A 13 9.67 18.18 -16.57
N SER A 14 9.96 17.59 -17.75
CA SER A 14 9.62 18.21 -19.04
C SER A 14 8.11 18.39 -19.22
N LYS A 15 7.30 17.42 -18.80
CA LYS A 15 5.83 17.51 -18.84
C LYS A 15 5.29 18.61 -17.91
N ALA A 16 5.85 18.73 -16.70
CA ALA A 16 5.45 19.76 -15.75
C ALA A 16 5.76 21.20 -16.23
N LEU A 17 6.83 21.37 -17.02
CA LEU A 17 7.19 22.68 -17.60
C LEU A 17 6.21 23.15 -18.70
N VAL A 18 5.65 22.20 -19.45
CA VAL A 18 4.73 22.50 -20.57
C VAL A 18 3.26 22.55 -20.11
N GLY A 19 2.94 21.86 -19.00
CA GLY A 19 1.59 21.80 -18.44
C GLY A 19 1.17 23.09 -17.75
N LYS A 20 -0.12 23.42 -17.79
CA LYS A 20 -0.65 24.47 -16.90
C LYS A 20 -0.67 23.90 -15.47
N PRO A 21 -0.13 24.63 -14.49
CA PRO A 21 -0.18 24.18 -13.10
C PRO A 21 -1.64 24.03 -12.68
N ASN A 22 -2.00 22.84 -12.22
CA ASN A 22 -3.31 22.58 -11.68
C ASN A 22 -3.26 22.70 -10.15
N LYS A 23 -4.16 23.50 -9.58
CA LYS A 23 -4.28 23.63 -8.12
C LYS A 23 -5.25 22.57 -7.63
N GLN A 24 -4.72 21.54 -6.98
CA GLN A 24 -5.55 20.56 -6.29
C GLN A 24 -6.12 21.17 -5.00
N ASN A 25 -7.40 20.88 -4.73
CA ASN A 25 -8.06 21.30 -3.49
C ASN A 25 -7.64 20.43 -2.31
N SER A 26 -7.36 19.15 -2.56
CA SER A 26 -6.88 18.22 -1.54
C SER A 26 -5.78 17.30 -2.09
N LYS A 27 -4.86 16.89 -1.22
CA LYS A 27 -3.78 15.96 -1.55
C LYS A 27 -3.68 14.90 -0.48
N PHE A 28 -3.37 13.65 -0.86
CA PHE A 28 -3.18 12.61 0.14
C PHE A 28 -2.07 11.61 -0.23
N ILE A 29 -1.58 10.95 0.80
CA ILE A 29 -0.60 9.87 0.72
C ILE A 29 -1.27 8.61 1.26
N MET A 30 -1.22 7.53 0.50
CA MET A 30 -1.56 6.19 1.00
C MET A 30 -0.25 5.50 1.40
N PHE A 31 0.03 5.49 2.70
CA PHE A 31 1.28 4.97 3.27
C PHE A 31 1.08 3.60 3.93
N GLY A 32 2.09 2.76 3.92
CA GLY A 32 2.11 1.47 4.59
C GLY A 32 2.77 0.37 3.77
N ARG A 33 2.62 -0.88 4.23
CA ARG A 33 3.20 -2.03 3.55
C ARG A 33 2.34 -2.53 2.39
N GLY A 34 2.97 -3.26 1.47
CA GLY A 34 2.25 -4.02 0.46
C GLY A 34 1.33 -5.09 1.08
N ARG A 35 0.28 -5.46 0.38
CA ARG A 35 -0.71 -6.47 0.79
C ARG A 35 -1.57 -6.07 2.01
N SER A 36 -1.72 -4.78 2.25
CA SER A 36 -2.60 -4.17 3.26
C SER A 36 -3.96 -3.70 2.70
N GLY A 37 -4.38 -4.17 1.51
CA GLY A 37 -5.65 -3.77 0.90
C GLY A 37 -5.61 -2.46 0.11
N SER A 38 -4.45 -1.82 -0.05
CA SER A 38 -4.31 -0.55 -0.74
C SER A 38 -4.81 -0.56 -2.20
N THR A 39 -4.71 -1.70 -2.91
CA THR A 39 -5.26 -1.84 -4.26
C THR A 39 -6.79 -1.83 -4.26
N LEU A 40 -7.42 -2.49 -3.30
CA LEU A 40 -8.86 -2.48 -3.12
C LEU A 40 -9.36 -1.06 -2.82
N LEU A 41 -8.74 -0.39 -1.85
CA LEU A 41 -9.09 0.98 -1.50
C LEU A 41 -8.90 1.94 -2.69
N THR A 42 -7.79 1.81 -3.42
CA THR A 42 -7.56 2.59 -4.65
C THR A 42 -8.64 2.34 -5.70
N SER A 43 -9.07 1.08 -5.90
CA SER A 43 -10.11 0.75 -6.87
C SER A 43 -11.47 1.36 -6.52
N MET A 44 -11.76 1.52 -5.23
CA MET A 44 -12.96 2.21 -4.76
C MET A 44 -12.84 3.73 -4.94
N LEU A 45 -11.72 4.33 -4.54
CA LEU A 45 -11.46 5.77 -4.69
C LEU A 45 -11.46 6.22 -6.15
N ASN A 46 -10.93 5.43 -7.08
CA ASN A 46 -10.89 5.75 -8.51
C ASN A 46 -12.27 5.76 -9.19
N GLN A 47 -13.33 5.36 -8.51
CA GLN A 47 -14.69 5.52 -9.02
C GLN A 47 -15.19 6.96 -8.89
N SER A 48 -14.56 7.76 -8.03
CA SER A 48 -14.77 9.20 -8.00
C SER A 48 -13.98 9.88 -9.12
N LYS A 49 -14.68 10.67 -9.96
CA LYS A 49 -14.03 11.48 -11.01
C LYS A 49 -13.16 12.61 -10.45
N LEU A 50 -13.29 12.92 -9.16
CA LEU A 50 -12.54 13.98 -8.49
C LEU A 50 -11.15 13.51 -8.07
N VAL A 51 -10.94 12.20 -7.91
CA VAL A 51 -9.70 11.63 -7.38
C VAL A 51 -8.80 11.16 -8.51
N ASN A 52 -7.60 11.72 -8.57
CA ASN A 52 -6.51 11.25 -9.42
C ASN A 52 -5.48 10.54 -8.53
N PHE A 53 -5.44 9.22 -8.61
CA PHE A 53 -4.51 8.42 -7.82
C PHE A 53 -3.33 7.93 -8.66
N ASP A 54 -2.15 8.45 -8.30
CA ASP A 54 -0.87 7.99 -8.85
C ASP A 54 -0.37 6.78 -8.06
N LYS A 55 0.02 5.74 -8.74
CA LYS A 55 0.43 4.48 -8.11
C LYS A 55 1.71 4.69 -7.26
N GLU A 56 2.54 3.69 -7.15
CA GLU A 56 3.81 3.72 -6.42
C GLU A 56 4.84 4.60 -7.14
N ILE A 57 4.85 5.88 -6.83
CA ILE A 57 5.71 6.85 -7.54
C ILE A 57 7.20 6.66 -7.25
N TYR A 58 7.54 6.07 -6.09
CA TYR A 58 8.92 5.77 -5.70
C TYR A 58 9.27 4.28 -5.82
N ASN A 59 8.62 3.55 -6.75
CA ASN A 59 8.98 2.16 -7.07
C ASN A 59 10.37 2.02 -7.72
N ARG A 60 10.93 3.12 -8.18
CA ARG A 60 12.33 3.29 -8.60
C ARG A 60 12.89 4.55 -7.95
N SER A 61 14.13 4.50 -7.50
CA SER A 61 14.79 5.65 -6.91
C SER A 61 14.92 6.79 -7.92
N VAL A 62 14.75 8.01 -7.45
CA VAL A 62 14.91 9.27 -8.19
C VAL A 62 15.93 10.15 -7.49
N LEU A 63 16.56 11.08 -8.22
CA LEU A 63 17.61 11.95 -7.67
C LEU A 63 17.04 13.07 -6.79
N PHE A 64 15.93 13.68 -7.24
CA PHE A 64 15.30 14.82 -6.57
C PHE A 64 13.86 14.49 -6.16
N PRO A 65 13.64 13.67 -5.11
CA PRO A 65 12.33 13.10 -4.80
C PRO A 65 11.26 14.16 -4.49
N ARG A 66 11.61 15.24 -3.81
CA ARG A 66 10.67 16.36 -3.53
C ARG A 66 10.23 17.07 -4.81
N GLN A 67 11.18 17.39 -5.69
CA GLN A 67 10.88 18.01 -6.97
C GLN A 67 10.12 17.06 -7.90
N PHE A 68 10.47 15.78 -7.88
CA PHE A 68 9.77 14.75 -8.65
C PHE A 68 8.29 14.67 -8.24
N LEU A 69 7.98 14.62 -6.94
CA LEU A 69 6.60 14.64 -6.45
C LEU A 69 5.85 15.91 -6.86
N LYS A 70 6.48 17.08 -6.70
CA LYS A 70 5.91 18.37 -7.14
C LYS A 70 5.56 18.35 -8.62
N ASN A 71 6.47 17.89 -9.46
CA ASN A 71 6.25 17.77 -10.90
C ASN A 71 5.16 16.74 -11.23
N ARG A 72 5.13 15.60 -10.52
CA ARG A 72 4.09 14.57 -10.69
C ARG A 72 2.71 15.12 -10.38
N SER A 73 2.53 15.75 -9.24
CA SER A 73 1.23 16.32 -8.87
C SER A 73 0.76 17.40 -9.84
N ALA A 74 1.68 18.22 -10.40
CA ALA A 74 1.36 19.30 -11.31
C ALA A 74 0.81 18.83 -12.68
N ILE A 75 1.17 17.62 -13.13
CA ILE A 75 0.66 17.07 -14.41
C ILE A 75 -0.74 16.44 -14.30
N TYR A 76 -1.25 16.22 -13.13
CA TYR A 76 -2.60 15.65 -12.94
C TYR A 76 -3.65 16.77 -12.88
N SER A 77 -4.71 16.59 -13.68
CA SER A 77 -5.89 17.48 -13.65
C SER A 77 -6.95 16.86 -12.76
N GLY A 78 -7.37 17.55 -11.72
CA GLY A 78 -8.43 17.07 -10.83
C GLY A 78 -8.37 17.75 -9.48
N ASP A 79 -9.45 17.62 -8.71
CA ASP A 79 -9.58 18.29 -7.42
C ASP A 79 -8.72 17.64 -6.34
N VAL A 80 -8.51 16.32 -6.43
CA VAL A 80 -7.77 15.56 -5.43
C VAL A 80 -6.66 14.78 -6.08
N TYR A 81 -5.44 14.98 -5.60
CA TYR A 81 -4.27 14.19 -6.00
C TYR A 81 -3.83 13.28 -4.88
N GLY A 82 -3.67 11.99 -5.18
CA GLY A 82 -3.14 11.02 -4.23
C GLY A 82 -2.07 10.13 -4.83
N PHE A 83 -1.17 9.62 -4.00
CA PHE A 83 -0.19 8.63 -4.41
C PHE A 83 0.07 7.59 -3.32
N LYS A 84 0.64 6.44 -3.76
CA LYS A 84 1.02 5.36 -2.86
C LYS A 84 2.51 5.39 -2.56
N LEU A 85 2.84 5.31 -1.29
CA LEU A 85 4.19 5.22 -0.76
C LEU A 85 4.30 4.00 0.15
N LEU A 86 5.07 3.00 -0.27
CA LEU A 86 5.31 1.83 0.56
C LEU A 86 6.45 2.08 1.55
N SER A 87 6.35 1.53 2.75
CA SER A 87 7.32 1.72 3.84
C SER A 87 8.75 1.41 3.42
N TYR A 88 8.95 0.32 2.65
CA TYR A 88 10.27 -0.01 2.13
C TYR A 88 10.76 1.00 1.07
N GLN A 89 9.86 1.64 0.31
CA GLN A 89 10.21 2.68 -0.67
C GLN A 89 10.66 3.95 0.05
N LEU A 90 9.97 4.33 1.12
CA LEU A 90 10.38 5.43 1.98
C LEU A 90 11.82 5.19 2.48
N ARG A 91 12.07 4.03 3.10
CA ARG A 91 13.39 3.65 3.60
C ARG A 91 14.46 3.65 2.50
N ASN A 92 14.17 3.07 1.35
CA ASN A 92 15.14 2.92 0.26
C ASN A 92 15.43 4.23 -0.46
N GLN A 93 14.46 5.16 -0.51
CA GLN A 93 14.62 6.44 -1.19
C GLN A 93 15.29 7.50 -0.31
N PHE A 94 14.98 7.51 0.98
CA PHE A 94 15.35 8.58 1.90
C PHE A 94 16.20 8.11 3.09
N GLY A 95 16.21 6.82 3.44
CA GLY A 95 16.60 6.35 4.77
C GLY A 95 15.46 6.51 5.78
N VAL A 96 15.72 6.22 7.05
CA VAL A 96 14.68 6.28 8.10
C VAL A 96 14.43 7.72 8.53
N GLU A 97 15.47 8.40 8.97
CA GLU A 97 15.38 9.78 9.51
C GLU A 97 14.87 10.77 8.46
N ASP A 98 15.50 10.82 7.29
CA ASP A 98 15.06 11.70 6.20
C ASP A 98 13.67 11.33 5.69
N GLY A 99 13.27 10.05 5.80
CA GLY A 99 11.93 9.59 5.47
C GLY A 99 10.86 10.14 6.41
N LYS A 100 11.15 10.19 7.70
CA LYS A 100 10.29 10.83 8.72
C LYS A 100 10.17 12.32 8.46
N VAL A 101 11.27 13.00 8.22
CA VAL A 101 11.28 14.43 7.87
C VAL A 101 10.46 14.67 6.59
N PHE A 102 10.64 13.86 5.57
CA PHE A 102 9.90 13.97 4.32
C PHE A 102 8.38 13.81 4.51
N LEU A 103 7.93 12.81 5.26
CA LEU A 103 6.50 12.63 5.55
C LEU A 103 5.93 13.80 6.36
N ASN A 104 6.67 14.26 7.35
CA ASN A 104 6.26 15.41 8.16
C ASN A 104 6.14 16.68 7.32
N GLU A 105 7.11 16.99 6.45
CA GLU A 105 7.05 18.11 5.49
C GLU A 105 5.80 18.02 4.60
N LEU A 106 5.49 16.83 4.09
CA LEU A 106 4.31 16.67 3.22
C LEU A 106 3.01 16.92 3.98
N VAL A 107 2.89 16.42 5.20
CA VAL A 107 1.65 16.54 5.98
C VAL A 107 1.52 17.93 6.58
N GLN A 108 2.54 18.42 7.29
CA GLN A 108 2.46 19.68 8.05
C GLN A 108 2.61 20.91 7.16
N ASP A 109 3.57 20.90 6.21
CA ASP A 109 3.92 22.10 5.45
C ASP A 109 3.19 22.16 4.10
N GLN A 110 2.92 20.99 3.49
CA GLN A 110 2.32 20.94 2.15
C GLN A 110 0.85 20.51 2.14
N GLY A 111 0.27 20.22 3.32
CA GLY A 111 -1.15 19.90 3.49
C GLY A 111 -1.59 18.56 2.89
N TYR A 112 -0.69 17.59 2.77
CA TYR A 112 -1.09 16.24 2.41
C TYR A 112 -1.80 15.57 3.57
N LYS A 113 -2.94 14.95 3.31
CA LYS A 113 -3.62 14.06 4.26
C LYS A 113 -3.00 12.67 4.16
N LEU A 114 -2.72 12.02 5.29
CA LEU A 114 -2.07 10.72 5.30
C LEU A 114 -3.08 9.63 5.66
N ILE A 115 -3.25 8.65 4.77
CA ILE A 115 -4.01 7.42 5.01
C ILE A 115 -3.00 6.31 5.29
N TYR A 116 -2.98 5.81 6.53
CA TYR A 116 -2.08 4.74 6.94
C TYR A 116 -2.74 3.37 6.76
N MET A 117 -2.18 2.56 5.88
CA MET A 117 -2.68 1.23 5.52
C MET A 117 -1.98 0.15 6.32
N LYS A 118 -2.65 -0.42 7.30
CA LYS A 118 -2.14 -1.48 8.18
C LYS A 118 -2.81 -2.83 7.89
N ARG A 119 -2.08 -3.89 8.10
CA ARG A 119 -2.60 -5.24 8.21
C ARG A 119 -2.08 -5.86 9.49
N GLU A 120 -2.97 -6.25 10.39
CA GLU A 120 -2.59 -6.72 11.72
C GLU A 120 -2.00 -8.12 11.67
N ASN A 121 -2.60 -9.03 10.91
CA ASN A 121 -2.09 -10.39 10.80
C ASN A 121 -0.92 -10.47 9.80
N LEU A 122 0.31 -10.43 10.35
CA LEU A 122 1.54 -10.46 9.57
C LEU A 122 1.73 -11.78 8.80
N VAL A 123 1.23 -12.90 9.33
CA VAL A 123 1.28 -14.20 8.65
C VAL A 123 0.38 -14.17 7.42
N LYS A 124 -0.88 -13.74 7.56
CA LYS A 124 -1.80 -13.57 6.40
C LYS A 124 -1.24 -12.60 5.36
N GLN A 125 -0.56 -11.52 5.79
CA GLN A 125 0.08 -10.57 4.88
C GLN A 125 1.21 -11.21 4.08
N THR A 126 2.08 -11.96 4.75
CA THR A 126 3.22 -12.66 4.14
C THR A 126 2.75 -13.77 3.20
N LEU A 127 1.75 -14.58 3.60
CA LEU A 127 1.09 -15.57 2.73
C LEU A 127 0.55 -14.92 1.45
N SER A 128 -0.16 -13.82 1.57
CA SER A 128 -0.69 -13.07 0.42
C SER A 128 0.42 -12.58 -0.52
N LYS A 129 1.59 -12.21 0.01
CA LYS A 129 2.75 -11.79 -0.76
C LYS A 129 3.38 -12.96 -1.53
N HIS A 130 3.58 -14.10 -0.88
CA HIS A 130 4.09 -15.32 -1.51
C HIS A 130 3.15 -15.80 -2.63
N TYR A 131 1.85 -15.83 -2.35
CA TYR A 131 0.85 -16.24 -3.33
C TYR A 131 0.80 -15.32 -4.56
N ALA A 132 0.90 -14.01 -4.36
CA ALA A 132 0.95 -13.06 -5.47
C ALA A 132 2.21 -13.24 -6.35
N ARG A 133 3.37 -13.54 -5.75
CA ARG A 133 4.60 -13.87 -6.48
C ARG A 133 4.48 -15.17 -7.26
N PHE A 134 3.95 -16.22 -6.64
CA PHE A 134 3.72 -17.52 -7.27
C PHE A 134 2.84 -17.41 -8.52
N ARG A 135 1.76 -16.62 -8.43
CA ARG A 135 0.86 -16.40 -9.57
C ARG A 135 1.45 -15.48 -10.65
N GLY A 136 2.56 -14.80 -10.40
CA GLY A 136 3.11 -13.77 -11.28
C GLY A 136 2.16 -12.57 -11.50
N SER A 137 1.12 -12.43 -10.65
CA SER A 137 0.11 -11.38 -10.73
C SER A 137 -0.16 -10.77 -9.36
N TRP A 138 0.05 -9.47 -9.26
CA TRP A 138 -0.23 -8.68 -8.05
C TRP A 138 -1.69 -8.22 -7.97
N HIS A 139 -2.44 -8.33 -9.08
CA HIS A 139 -3.83 -7.91 -9.22
C HIS A 139 -4.63 -9.00 -9.91
N GLU A 140 -5.89 -9.16 -9.50
CA GLU A 140 -6.76 -10.15 -10.10
C GLU A 140 -7.17 -9.82 -11.53
N SER A 141 -7.04 -10.80 -12.40
CA SER A 141 -7.83 -10.92 -13.63
C SER A 141 -7.69 -12.28 -14.36
N LYS A 142 -7.01 -13.26 -13.79
CA LYS A 142 -6.84 -14.57 -14.49
C LYS A 142 -7.31 -15.74 -13.62
N LYS A 143 -8.04 -16.67 -14.28
CA LYS A 143 -8.54 -17.93 -13.70
C LYS A 143 -7.48 -18.64 -12.85
N VAL A 144 -7.90 -19.07 -11.66
CA VAL A 144 -7.10 -19.78 -10.68
C VAL A 144 -6.50 -21.04 -11.29
N ASN A 145 -5.18 -21.10 -11.39
CA ASN A 145 -4.49 -22.37 -11.57
C ASN A 145 -4.67 -23.17 -10.28
N ARG A 146 -5.15 -24.40 -10.37
CA ARG A 146 -5.38 -25.28 -9.21
C ARG A 146 -4.09 -25.80 -8.57
N THR A 147 -2.93 -25.41 -9.06
CA THR A 147 -1.63 -25.83 -8.53
C THR A 147 -1.38 -25.13 -7.19
N LYS A 148 -1.17 -25.92 -6.15
CA LYS A 148 -0.75 -25.42 -4.85
C LYS A 148 0.71 -24.98 -4.92
N MET A 149 1.08 -23.96 -4.16
CA MET A 149 2.48 -23.54 -4.04
C MET A 149 3.16 -24.24 -2.87
N ILE A 150 4.44 -24.55 -3.01
CA ILE A 150 5.33 -24.94 -1.92
C ILE A 150 6.06 -23.69 -1.44
N VAL A 151 6.03 -23.43 -0.14
CA VAL A 151 6.65 -22.28 0.49
C VAL A 151 7.93 -22.69 1.20
N SER A 152 9.04 -22.04 0.89
CA SER A 152 10.28 -22.18 1.66
C SER A 152 10.05 -21.66 3.09
N ILE A 153 10.14 -22.52 4.07
CA ILE A 153 9.93 -22.19 5.49
C ILE A 153 10.95 -21.12 5.93
N GLN A 154 12.22 -21.30 5.54
CA GLN A 154 13.28 -20.36 5.91
C GLN A 154 13.01 -18.95 5.35
N ASP A 155 12.64 -18.85 4.07
CA ASP A 155 12.34 -17.56 3.43
C ASP A 155 11.11 -16.93 4.04
N PHE A 156 10.10 -17.74 4.38
CA PHE A 156 8.87 -17.24 4.99
C PHE A 156 9.13 -16.63 6.37
N ILE A 157 9.86 -17.35 7.23
CA ILE A 157 10.23 -16.84 8.57
C ILE A 157 11.13 -15.61 8.46
N HIS A 158 12.06 -15.59 7.49
CA HIS A 158 12.84 -14.39 7.19
C HIS A 158 11.96 -13.22 6.82
N GLU A 159 10.98 -13.40 5.92
CA GLU A 159 10.05 -12.34 5.51
C GLU A 159 9.12 -11.86 6.63
N LEU A 160 8.70 -12.74 7.55
CA LEU A 160 7.99 -12.33 8.76
C LEU A 160 8.83 -11.37 9.62
N ASN A 161 10.12 -11.70 9.81
CA ASN A 161 11.00 -10.82 10.58
C ASN A 161 11.23 -9.47 9.87
N GLU A 162 11.42 -9.47 8.56
CA GLU A 162 11.53 -8.21 7.79
C GLU A 162 10.21 -7.40 7.84
N GLY A 163 9.05 -8.08 7.78
CA GLY A 163 7.75 -7.45 7.98
C GLY A 163 7.65 -6.77 9.34
N ARG A 164 8.10 -7.44 10.41
CA ARG A 164 8.09 -6.86 11.77
C ARG A 164 9.02 -5.64 11.90
N LYS A 165 10.16 -5.65 11.22
CA LYS A 165 11.03 -4.46 11.18
C LYS A 165 10.36 -3.27 10.48
N LEU A 166 9.56 -3.54 9.45
CA LEU A 166 8.78 -2.49 8.79
C LEU A 166 7.63 -1.99 9.66
N ASP A 167 7.03 -2.82 10.53
CA ASP A 167 6.05 -2.35 11.52
C ASP A 167 6.68 -1.29 12.42
N PHE A 168 7.83 -1.58 13.02
CA PHE A 168 8.54 -0.63 13.88
C PHE A 168 8.94 0.65 13.14
N LEU A 169 9.36 0.53 11.88
CA LEU A 169 9.66 1.69 11.05
C LEU A 169 8.40 2.55 10.84
N GLU A 170 7.26 1.92 10.52
CA GLU A 170 5.99 2.63 10.32
C GLU A 170 5.55 3.33 11.61
N GLU A 171 5.63 2.63 12.74
CA GLU A 171 5.32 3.20 14.07
C GLU A 171 6.21 4.41 14.37
N ASP A 172 7.52 4.31 14.13
CA ASP A 172 8.47 5.41 14.40
C ASP A 172 8.25 6.62 13.48
N VAL A 173 8.13 6.40 12.17
CA VAL A 173 7.98 7.53 11.23
C VAL A 173 6.64 8.25 11.36
N LEU A 174 5.62 7.58 11.91
CA LEU A 174 4.28 8.16 12.10
C LEU A 174 4.13 8.91 13.43
N VAL A 175 5.10 8.86 14.34
CA VAL A 175 5.03 9.59 15.61
C VAL A 175 4.85 11.08 15.37
N GLY A 176 3.74 11.64 15.87
CA GLY A 176 3.40 13.06 15.73
C GLY A 176 2.84 13.48 14.37
N ILE A 177 2.67 12.55 13.43
CA ILE A 177 2.08 12.82 12.11
C ILE A 177 0.59 12.45 12.14
N PRO A 178 -0.34 13.41 11.97
CA PRO A 178 -1.77 13.13 11.86
C PRO A 178 -2.05 12.19 10.69
N ASN A 179 -2.81 11.13 10.95
CA ASN A 179 -3.15 10.16 9.92
C ASN A 179 -4.54 9.56 10.13
N PHE A 180 -5.12 9.07 9.04
CA PHE A 180 -6.33 8.26 9.04
C PHE A 180 -5.93 6.78 8.91
N GLU A 181 -6.07 6.01 9.99
CA GLU A 181 -5.70 4.60 9.99
C GLU A 181 -6.77 3.72 9.36
N VAL A 182 -6.34 2.85 8.42
CA VAL A 182 -7.15 1.81 7.80
C VAL A 182 -6.53 0.46 8.14
N ILE A 183 -7.26 -0.36 8.90
CA ILE A 183 -6.86 -1.72 9.27
C ILE A 183 -7.59 -2.70 8.35
N TYR A 184 -6.82 -3.53 7.62
CA TYR A 184 -7.37 -4.44 6.61
C TYR A 184 -8.47 -5.34 7.18
N GLU A 185 -8.21 -5.98 8.31
CA GLU A 185 -9.11 -6.94 8.95
C GLU A 185 -10.41 -6.28 9.43
N ARG A 186 -10.33 -5.04 9.94
CA ARG A 186 -11.48 -4.28 10.45
C ARG A 186 -12.30 -3.62 9.32
N ASP A 187 -11.60 -3.04 8.34
CA ASP A 187 -12.21 -2.05 7.44
C ASP A 187 -12.39 -2.56 6.02
N LEU A 188 -11.67 -3.63 5.61
CA LEU A 188 -11.60 -4.09 4.22
C LEU A 188 -11.99 -5.56 4.00
N GLU A 189 -12.35 -6.31 5.02
CA GLU A 189 -12.81 -7.69 4.84
C GLU A 189 -14.30 -7.73 4.48
N GLU A 190 -15.15 -7.04 5.24
CA GLU A 190 -16.59 -7.07 5.05
C GLU A 190 -17.10 -5.91 4.18
N ASN A 191 -18.17 -6.15 3.39
CA ASN A 191 -18.67 -5.16 2.45
C ASN A 191 -19.25 -3.92 3.13
N ASP A 192 -19.95 -4.10 4.24
CA ASP A 192 -20.53 -2.98 4.99
C ASP A 192 -19.43 -2.12 5.63
N ALA A 193 -18.35 -2.75 6.13
CA ALA A 193 -17.19 -2.04 6.62
C ALA A 193 -16.50 -1.21 5.51
N LYS A 194 -16.37 -1.77 4.29
CA LYS A 194 -15.81 -1.05 3.13
C LYS A 194 -16.64 0.19 2.77
N ILE A 195 -17.98 0.06 2.79
CA ILE A 195 -18.86 1.20 2.51
C ILE A 195 -18.70 2.28 3.57
N LYS A 196 -18.72 1.91 4.85
CA LYS A 196 -18.50 2.84 5.97
C LYS A 196 -17.13 3.50 5.89
N LEU A 197 -16.08 2.73 5.60
CA LEU A 197 -14.73 3.25 5.39
C LEU A 197 -14.71 4.32 4.29
N MET A 198 -15.37 4.07 3.16
CA MET A 198 -15.40 5.03 2.05
C MET A 198 -16.09 6.33 2.41
N LEU A 199 -17.18 6.29 3.17
CA LEU A 199 -17.83 7.51 3.67
C LEU A 199 -16.87 8.32 4.55
N ASN A 200 -16.22 7.68 5.50
CA ASN A 200 -15.25 8.33 6.39
C ASN A 200 -14.03 8.89 5.62
N ILE A 201 -13.55 8.18 4.60
CA ILE A 201 -12.44 8.67 3.75
C ILE A 201 -12.89 9.86 2.89
N CYS A 202 -14.11 9.86 2.37
CA CYS A 202 -14.64 11.01 1.65
C CYS A 202 -14.69 12.26 2.54
N GLU A 203 -15.17 12.11 3.78
CA GLU A 203 -15.15 13.19 4.78
C GLU A 203 -13.71 13.64 5.10
N PHE A 204 -12.81 12.69 5.37
CA PHE A 204 -11.39 12.97 5.63
C PHE A 204 -10.71 13.70 4.47
N LEU A 205 -11.00 13.34 3.22
CA LEU A 205 -10.44 13.98 2.03
C LEU A 205 -11.20 15.25 1.61
N GLU A 206 -12.32 15.59 2.28
CA GLU A 206 -13.18 16.73 1.96
C GLU A 206 -13.74 16.67 0.53
N ILE A 207 -14.19 15.48 0.13
CA ILE A 207 -14.85 15.25 -1.16
C ILE A 207 -16.30 14.80 -0.97
N PRO A 208 -17.18 15.02 -1.95
CA PRO A 208 -18.53 14.50 -1.92
C PRO A 208 -18.56 12.99 -1.69
N THR A 209 -19.43 12.56 -0.81
CA THR A 209 -19.62 11.14 -0.50
C THR A 209 -20.19 10.40 -1.70
N PHE A 210 -19.75 9.18 -1.93
CA PHE A 210 -20.30 8.27 -2.92
C PHE A 210 -20.24 6.84 -2.41
N ARG A 211 -21.09 5.96 -2.94
CA ARG A 211 -21.10 4.54 -2.64
C ARG A 211 -20.35 3.80 -3.74
N PRO A 212 -19.21 3.19 -3.43
CA PRO A 212 -18.44 2.47 -4.45
C PRO A 212 -19.09 1.12 -4.78
N GLU A 213 -18.89 0.66 -6.01
CA GLU A 213 -19.09 -0.74 -6.37
C GLU A 213 -17.88 -1.55 -5.94
N ILE A 214 -18.10 -2.62 -5.19
CA ILE A 214 -17.03 -3.50 -4.71
C ILE A 214 -16.84 -4.62 -5.72
N LYS A 215 -15.88 -4.44 -6.63
CA LYS A 215 -15.62 -5.36 -7.75
C LYS A 215 -14.45 -6.33 -7.50
N LEU A 216 -13.58 -6.01 -6.54
CA LEU A 216 -12.41 -6.84 -6.25
C LEU A 216 -12.73 -7.84 -5.14
N GLU A 217 -12.60 -9.10 -5.48
CA GLU A 217 -12.72 -10.21 -4.53
C GLU A 217 -11.33 -10.60 -3.97
N LYS A 218 -11.33 -11.32 -2.85
CA LYS A 218 -10.13 -11.84 -2.21
C LYS A 218 -9.46 -12.87 -3.13
N ILE A 219 -8.16 -12.73 -3.38
CA ILE A 219 -7.41 -13.58 -4.34
C ILE A 219 -7.21 -15.01 -3.82
N SER A 220 -7.07 -15.18 -2.52
CA SER A 220 -6.89 -16.50 -1.88
C SER A 220 -8.23 -17.09 -1.44
N SER A 221 -8.35 -18.43 -1.54
CA SER A 221 -9.42 -19.16 -0.86
C SER A 221 -9.40 -18.86 0.65
N LYS A 222 -10.51 -19.13 1.33
CA LYS A 222 -10.59 -18.93 2.79
C LYS A 222 -9.59 -19.82 3.52
N GLN A 223 -9.37 -21.05 3.04
CA GLN A 223 -8.47 -22.02 3.65
C GLN A 223 -7.08 -21.97 3.03
N VAL A 224 -6.06 -21.82 3.87
CA VAL A 224 -4.66 -21.74 3.43
C VAL A 224 -4.21 -23.06 2.79
N ALA A 225 -4.65 -24.18 3.30
CA ALA A 225 -4.36 -25.51 2.77
C ALA A 225 -4.85 -25.73 1.32
N ASP A 226 -5.77 -24.89 0.81
CA ASP A 226 -6.22 -24.96 -0.58
C ASP A 226 -5.19 -24.48 -1.59
N TYR A 227 -4.28 -23.60 -1.18
CA TYR A 227 -3.31 -23.00 -2.08
C TYR A 227 -1.84 -23.15 -1.64
N ILE A 228 -1.59 -23.71 -0.43
CA ILE A 228 -0.25 -24.07 0.05
C ILE A 228 -0.17 -25.58 0.28
N ASP A 229 0.78 -26.22 -0.38
CA ASP A 229 0.93 -27.68 -0.33
C ASP A 229 1.54 -28.15 0.99
N ASN A 230 2.58 -27.47 1.47
CA ASN A 230 3.27 -27.77 2.72
C ASN A 230 2.79 -26.91 3.91
N TRP A 231 1.46 -26.64 3.99
CA TRP A 231 0.91 -25.78 5.05
C TRP A 231 1.17 -26.31 6.46
N SER A 232 0.98 -27.61 6.71
CA SER A 232 1.17 -28.21 8.04
C SER A 232 2.60 -28.00 8.58
N GLU A 233 3.61 -28.16 7.72
CA GLU A 233 5.01 -27.96 8.09
C GLU A 233 5.32 -26.48 8.36
N LEU A 234 4.75 -25.60 7.52
CA LEU A 234 4.90 -24.14 7.67
C LEU A 234 4.23 -23.66 8.94
N GLU A 235 3.02 -24.11 9.24
CA GLU A 235 2.26 -23.79 10.45
C GLU A 235 3.02 -24.22 11.71
N GLN A 236 3.53 -25.48 11.73
CA GLN A 236 4.37 -25.96 12.83
C GLN A 236 5.62 -25.12 13.03
N ALA A 237 6.26 -24.69 11.93
CA ALA A 237 7.44 -23.85 12.00
C ALA A 237 7.12 -22.45 12.55
N ILE A 238 6.02 -21.83 12.12
CA ILE A 238 5.54 -20.53 12.63
C ILE A 238 5.19 -20.66 14.12
N GLY A 239 4.54 -21.75 14.53
CA GLY A 239 4.16 -22.02 15.91
C GLY A 239 5.34 -22.05 16.90
N LYS A 240 6.56 -22.32 16.40
CA LYS A 240 7.81 -22.29 17.19
C LYS A 240 8.45 -20.89 17.24
N THR A 241 7.84 -19.87 16.66
CA THR A 241 8.36 -18.51 16.62
C THR A 241 7.51 -17.53 17.43
N LYS A 242 7.98 -16.30 17.59
CA LYS A 242 7.22 -15.19 18.19
C LYS A 242 5.96 -14.79 17.41
N PHE A 243 5.73 -15.37 16.24
CA PHE A 243 4.59 -15.09 15.38
C PHE A 243 3.45 -16.11 15.54
N SER A 244 3.55 -17.03 16.50
CA SER A 244 2.56 -18.08 16.76
C SER A 244 1.15 -17.56 17.05
N ASN A 245 1.04 -16.39 17.68
CA ASN A 245 -0.24 -15.74 17.97
C ASN A 245 -1.04 -15.38 16.72
N PHE A 246 -0.37 -15.15 15.56
CA PHE A 246 -1.05 -14.85 14.31
C PHE A 246 -1.70 -16.07 13.62
N LEU A 247 -1.43 -17.29 14.13
CA LEU A 247 -2.05 -18.50 13.61
C LEU A 247 -3.50 -18.66 14.05
N ALA A 248 -3.89 -18.07 15.19
CA ALA A 248 -5.24 -18.24 15.76
C ALA A 248 -6.36 -17.78 14.80
N ASP A 249 -6.07 -16.83 13.91
CA ASP A 249 -7.04 -16.28 12.95
C ASP A 249 -6.88 -16.89 11.54
N ILE A 250 -6.08 -17.96 11.39
CA ILE A 250 -5.86 -18.61 10.09
C ILE A 250 -6.69 -19.89 10.04
N GLU A 251 -7.69 -19.86 9.19
CA GLU A 251 -8.50 -21.03 8.83
C GLU A 251 -7.93 -21.78 7.61
#